data_8f509556c8617c06a51bfaf341c3922b
#
_entry.id   8f509556c8617c06a51bfaf341c3922b
#
_cell.length_a   1.000
_cell.length_b   1.000
_cell.length_c   1.000
_cell.angle_alpha   90.00
_cell.angle_beta   90.00
_cell.angle_gamma   90.00
#
_symmetry.space_group_name_H-M   'P 1'
#
loop_
_entity.id
_entity.type
_entity.pdbx_description
1 polymer ?
#
loop_
_entity_poly.entity_id
_entity_poly.type
_entity_poly.pdbx_seq_one_letter_code
_entity_poly.pdbx_strand_id
1 'polypeptide(L)'
;PSGILTDDVEEVIQDRSIEVVAQLIGGLEPARTITLRLLESGKDIVTANKALLAEHGPELFDKARLLGRSIAFEASVAGGIPIIAN
;
A
#
# COMPACT_ATOMS: atom_id res chain seq x y z
N PRO A 1 3.90 8.28 17.72
CA PRO A 1 4.92 7.70 16.89
C PRO A 1 4.73 8.10 15.45
N SER A 2 5.82 8.15 14.74
CA SER A 2 5.80 8.62 13.38
C SER A 2 5.36 7.56 12.37
N GLY A 3 5.06 6.38 12.81
CA GLY A 3 4.61 5.32 11.93
C GLY A 3 4.67 4.00 12.62
N ILE A 4 4.00 3.01 12.05
CA ILE A 4 3.98 1.66 12.60
C ILE A 4 4.57 0.74 11.54
N LEU A 5 5.69 0.10 11.90
CA LEU A 5 6.28 -0.92 11.05
C LEU A 5 5.67 -2.26 11.44
N THR A 6 5.02 -2.90 10.48
CA THR A 6 4.38 -4.20 10.73
C THR A 6 4.47 -5.08 9.51
N ASP A 7 4.53 -6.38 9.73
CA ASP A 7 4.37 -7.38 8.68
C ASP A 7 2.99 -8.06 8.77
N ASP A 8 2.14 -7.61 9.66
CA ASP A 8 0.80 -8.14 9.81
C ASP A 8 -0.19 -7.31 8.98
N VAL A 9 -0.35 -7.71 7.74
CA VAL A 9 -1.25 -7.03 6.79
C VAL A 9 -2.69 -7.06 7.28
N GLU A 10 -3.11 -8.17 7.87
CA GLU A 10 -4.49 -8.31 8.34
C GLU A 10 -4.83 -7.28 9.42
N GLU A 11 -3.90 -7.02 10.32
CA GLU A 11 -4.11 -6.03 11.37
C GLU A 11 -4.36 -4.65 10.75
N VAL A 12 -3.57 -4.28 9.75
CA VAL A 12 -3.73 -3.01 9.07
C VAL A 12 -5.04 -2.96 8.30
N ILE A 13 -5.39 -4.04 7.62
CA ILE A 13 -6.63 -4.10 6.82
C ILE A 13 -7.84 -3.90 7.72
N GLN A 14 -7.83 -4.47 8.91
CA GLN A 14 -8.98 -4.42 9.81
C GLN A 14 -9.08 -3.12 10.60
N ASP A 15 -8.03 -2.33 10.62
CA ASP A 15 -8.04 -1.08 11.39
C ASP A 15 -8.61 0.03 10.54
N ARG A 16 -9.85 0.41 10.81
CA ARG A 16 -10.56 1.43 10.05
C ARG A 16 -10.05 2.84 10.28
N SER A 17 -9.25 3.04 11.31
CA SER A 17 -8.65 4.36 11.55
C SER A 17 -7.47 4.62 10.62
N ILE A 18 -6.94 3.58 9.97
CA ILE A 18 -5.82 3.71 9.06
C ILE A 18 -6.38 4.00 7.66
N GLU A 19 -6.03 5.15 7.11
CA GLU A 19 -6.50 5.56 5.79
C GLU A 19 -5.40 5.51 4.73
N VAL A 20 -4.14 5.63 5.14
CA VAL A 20 -2.99 5.63 4.22
C VAL A 20 -1.96 4.63 4.74
N VAL A 21 -1.40 3.84 3.83
CA VAL A 21 -0.42 2.81 4.19
C VAL A 21 0.78 2.93 3.26
N ALA A 22 1.98 2.90 3.85
CA ALA A 22 3.21 2.80 3.09
C ALA A 22 3.52 1.32 2.86
N GLN A 23 3.51 0.89 1.61
CA GLN A 23 3.79 -0.50 1.25
C GLN A 23 5.21 -0.58 0.70
N LEU A 24 6.10 -1.22 1.45
CA LEU A 24 7.52 -1.33 1.11
C LEU A 24 7.96 -2.77 0.89
N ILE A 25 7.01 -3.64 0.59
CA ILE A 25 7.32 -5.06 0.38
C ILE A 25 8.00 -5.22 -0.98
N GLY A 26 9.14 -5.92 -0.98
CA GLY A 26 9.84 -6.22 -2.22
C GLY A 26 9.21 -7.38 -2.98
N GLY A 27 9.59 -7.52 -4.26
CA GLY A 27 9.02 -8.54 -5.12
C GLY A 27 7.78 -8.05 -5.82
N LEU A 28 7.27 -8.86 -6.75
CA LEU A 28 6.13 -8.45 -7.56
C LEU A 28 4.83 -9.04 -7.06
N GLU A 29 4.76 -10.35 -6.88
CA GLU A 29 3.50 -11.00 -6.53
C GLU A 29 3.03 -10.73 -5.11
N PRO A 30 3.87 -10.86 -4.10
CA PRO A 30 3.41 -10.52 -2.75
C PRO A 30 2.97 -9.06 -2.65
N ALA A 31 3.74 -8.14 -3.24
CA ALA A 31 3.41 -6.73 -3.20
C ALA A 31 2.11 -6.43 -3.94
N ARG A 32 1.89 -7.05 -5.10
CA ARG A 32 0.67 -6.87 -5.87
C ARG A 32 -0.56 -7.31 -5.06
N THR A 33 -0.51 -8.52 -4.52
CA THR A 33 -1.64 -9.07 -3.77
C THR A 33 -1.96 -8.20 -2.56
N ILE A 34 -0.94 -7.80 -1.81
CA ILE A 34 -1.13 -6.99 -0.61
C ILE A 34 -1.69 -5.62 -0.97
N THR A 35 -1.18 -5.01 -2.04
CA THR A 35 -1.67 -3.71 -2.47
C THR A 35 -3.14 -3.79 -2.85
N LEU A 36 -3.55 -4.82 -3.59
CA LEU A 36 -4.95 -4.99 -3.95
C LEU A 36 -5.83 -5.15 -2.71
N ARG A 37 -5.39 -5.95 -1.75
CA ARG A 37 -6.17 -6.15 -0.52
C ARG A 37 -6.31 -4.86 0.27
N LEU A 38 -5.26 -4.06 0.35
CA LEU A 38 -5.31 -2.77 1.05
C LEU A 38 -6.26 -1.81 0.36
N LEU A 39 -6.22 -1.74 -0.96
CA LEU A 39 -7.15 -0.90 -1.71
C LEU A 39 -8.59 -1.32 -1.48
N GLU A 40 -8.84 -2.63 -1.50
CA GLU A 40 -10.19 -3.16 -1.29
C GLU A 40 -10.70 -2.88 0.13
N SER A 41 -9.81 -2.69 1.07
CA SER A 41 -10.19 -2.35 2.44
C SER A 41 -10.35 -0.85 2.65
N GLY A 42 -10.26 -0.05 1.59
CA GLY A 42 -10.53 1.38 1.66
C GLY A 42 -9.33 2.24 2.03
N LYS A 43 -8.14 1.79 1.70
CA LYS A 43 -6.93 2.52 2.06
C LYS A 43 -6.23 3.08 0.83
N ASP A 44 -5.60 4.23 0.98
CA ASP A 44 -4.71 4.79 -0.01
C ASP A 44 -3.30 4.23 0.20
N ILE A 45 -2.55 4.10 -0.87
CA ILE A 45 -1.25 3.43 -0.84
C ILE A 45 -0.15 4.39 -1.27
N VAL A 46 0.93 4.37 -0.51
CA VAL A 46 2.21 4.97 -0.93
C VAL A 46 3.18 3.82 -1.08
N THR A 47 3.82 3.69 -2.23
CA THR A 47 4.77 2.60 -2.45
C THR A 47 6.08 3.14 -2.99
N ALA A 48 7.17 2.50 -2.62
CA ALA A 48 8.48 2.74 -3.20
C ALA A 48 8.91 1.58 -4.12
N ASN A 49 8.01 0.65 -4.40
CA ASN A 49 8.32 -0.49 -5.25
C ASN A 49 8.14 -0.12 -6.71
N LYS A 50 9.22 0.36 -7.32
CA LYS A 50 9.20 0.79 -8.71
C LYS A 50 8.88 -0.36 -9.66
N ALA A 51 9.41 -1.55 -9.38
CA ALA A 51 9.16 -2.70 -10.24
C ALA A 51 7.69 -3.10 -10.23
N LEU A 52 7.04 -3.00 -9.07
CA LEU A 52 5.61 -3.29 -8.98
C LEU A 52 4.81 -2.37 -9.88
N LEU A 53 5.09 -1.08 -9.85
CA LEU A 53 4.36 -0.12 -10.67
C LEU A 53 4.68 -0.26 -12.15
N ALA A 54 5.91 -0.68 -12.49
CA ALA A 54 6.27 -0.91 -13.88
C ALA A 54 5.52 -2.12 -14.46
N GLU A 55 5.37 -3.18 -13.68
CA GLU A 55 4.75 -4.42 -14.15
C GLU A 55 3.23 -4.41 -13.99
N HIS A 56 2.73 -3.88 -12.88
CA HIS A 56 1.31 -4.00 -12.52
C HIS A 56 0.64 -2.65 -12.31
N GLY A 57 1.32 -1.54 -12.62
CA GLY A 57 0.78 -0.21 -12.39
C GLY A 57 -0.60 0.00 -12.98
N PRO A 58 -0.81 -0.28 -14.29
CA PRO A 58 -2.13 -0.05 -14.89
C PRO A 58 -3.25 -0.79 -14.16
N GLU A 59 -3.02 -2.03 -13.79
CA GLU A 59 -4.00 -2.81 -13.04
C GLU A 59 -4.29 -2.17 -11.69
N LEU A 60 -3.24 -1.80 -10.97
CA LEU A 60 -3.38 -1.25 -9.63
C LEU A 60 -4.02 0.13 -9.65
N PHE A 61 -3.63 0.97 -10.59
CA PHE A 61 -4.22 2.30 -10.71
C PHE A 61 -5.69 2.22 -11.12
N ASP A 62 -6.05 1.30 -12.00
CA ASP A 62 -7.44 1.09 -12.38
C ASP A 62 -8.27 0.65 -11.18
N LYS A 63 -7.76 -0.29 -10.39
CA LYS A 63 -8.45 -0.76 -9.20
C LYS A 63 -8.64 0.36 -8.20
N ALA A 64 -7.59 1.15 -7.97
CA ALA A 64 -7.69 2.27 -7.05
C ALA A 64 -8.76 3.25 -7.51
N ARG A 65 -8.79 3.58 -8.80
CA ARG A 65 -9.77 4.49 -9.35
C ARG A 65 -11.20 3.97 -9.16
N LEU A 66 -11.41 2.68 -9.41
CA LEU A 66 -12.73 2.08 -9.24
C LEU A 66 -13.20 2.15 -7.78
N LEU A 67 -12.28 2.07 -6.85
CA LEU A 67 -12.61 2.07 -5.43
C LEU A 67 -12.56 3.47 -4.80
N GLY A 68 -12.22 4.49 -5.59
CA GLY A 68 -12.07 5.85 -5.06
C GLY A 68 -10.84 6.01 -4.17
N ARG A 69 -9.80 5.22 -4.41
CA ARG A 69 -8.56 5.28 -3.65
C ARG A 69 -7.43 5.76 -4.55
N SER A 70 -6.28 6.04 -3.95
CA SER A 70 -5.12 6.50 -4.69
C SER A 70 -3.88 5.67 -4.38
N ILE A 71 -2.98 5.62 -5.36
CA ILE A 71 -1.66 5.03 -5.21
C ILE A 71 -0.65 6.07 -5.63
N ALA A 72 0.36 6.31 -4.81
CA ALA A 72 1.43 7.22 -5.14
C ALA A 72 2.77 6.49 -5.03
N PHE A 73 3.68 6.82 -5.94
CA PHE A 73 5.07 6.36 -5.82
C PHE A 73 5.85 7.40 -5.04
N GLU A 74 6.46 6.98 -3.94
CA GLU A 74 7.20 7.90 -3.09
C GLU A 74 8.41 7.21 -2.51
N ALA A 75 9.56 7.84 -2.66
CA ALA A 75 10.81 7.30 -2.14
C ALA A 75 10.98 7.60 -0.65
N SER A 76 10.39 8.68 -0.17
CA SER A 76 10.45 8.99 1.26
C SER A 76 9.04 9.02 1.82
N VAL A 77 8.86 8.27 2.89
CA VAL A 77 7.55 8.08 3.52
C VAL A 77 7.41 9.05 4.67
N ALA A 78 6.31 9.80 4.70
CA ALA A 78 6.02 10.71 5.79
C ALA A 78 5.78 9.95 7.08
N GLY A 79 6.18 10.53 8.19
CA GLY A 79 5.89 9.96 9.50
C GLY A 79 4.40 9.97 9.77
N GLY A 80 3.97 9.13 10.66
CA GLY A 80 2.59 9.07 11.09
C GLY A 80 1.72 8.07 10.34
N ILE A 81 2.22 7.44 9.30
CA ILE A 81 1.45 6.42 8.59
C ILE A 81 2.07 5.04 8.83
N PRO A 82 1.24 3.99 8.85
CA PRO A 82 1.75 2.63 9.00
C PRO A 82 2.60 2.21 7.81
N ILE A 83 3.61 1.39 8.09
CA ILE A 83 4.52 0.89 7.07
C ILE A 83 4.43 -0.63 7.07
N ILE A 84 4.13 -1.20 5.91
CA ILE A 84 4.16 -2.65 5.71
C ILE A 84 5.42 -2.97 4.91
N ALA A 85 6.28 -3.81 5.49
CA ALA A 85 7.54 -4.17 4.84
C ALA A 85 7.89 -5.62 5.19
N ASN A 86 8.67 -6.23 4.30
CA ASN A 86 9.21 -7.56 4.57
C ASN A 86 10.62 -7.49 5.13
#